data_e35e6929ce06b7bec5ecb519c70ecb73
#
_entry.id   e35e6929ce06b7bec5ecb519c70ecb73
#
_cell.length_a   1.000
_cell.length_b   1.000
_cell.length_c   1.000
_cell.angle_alpha   90.00
_cell.angle_beta   90.00
_cell.angle_gamma   90.00
#
_symmetry.space_group_name_H-M   'P 1'
#
loop_
_entity.id
_entity.type
_entity.pdbx_description
1 polymer ?
#
loop_
_entity_poly.entity_id
_entity_poly.type
_entity_poly.pdbx_seq_one_letter_code
_entity_poly.pdbx_strand_id
1 'polypeptide(L)'
;MLRRYSLLSTFFAGMTAVFFSFAASLAQEASPDAGQLLKRVRQGATLQENKDIKGQIRKRSVKIPFSMSLRGNLIAFQYQLNNVWNRFDLKFKDRGQEILSWKDGKAGVLPVAQYTVPIAGTDVTYEDLSMRYLYWPQAKIVRDDAASTVKGRDCWIVQIPNPNSGVGQYAWVRVWIDKENGAMWQVDGIDRRGELAKRFMIDSVMKLKDGSWFFKRMKVEVRDPSNP
;
A
#
# COMPACT_ATOMS: atom_id res chain seq x y z
N MET A 1 -17.64 -9.77 -96.94
CA MET A 1 -19.10 -10.11 -96.79
C MET A 1 -19.49 -9.82 -95.36
N LEU A 2 -20.43 -8.83 -95.20
CA LEU A 2 -21.41 -8.62 -94.09
C LEU A 2 -20.89 -8.60 -92.66
N ARG A 3 -20.81 -7.41 -92.05
CA ARG A 3 -21.76 -6.65 -91.23
C ARG A 3 -22.35 -7.44 -90.07
N ARG A 4 -22.05 -6.95 -88.80
CA ARG A 4 -23.14 -6.38 -87.94
C ARG A 4 -22.51 -5.70 -86.70
N TYR A 5 -23.04 -4.48 -86.49
CA TYR A 5 -22.87 -3.66 -85.29
C TYR A 5 -23.77 -4.15 -84.12
N SER A 6 -23.31 -4.01 -82.89
CA SER A 6 -24.22 -3.80 -81.76
C SER A 6 -23.52 -3.00 -80.67
N LEU A 7 -24.06 -1.82 -80.44
CA LEU A 7 -23.83 -0.96 -79.29
C LEU A 7 -24.43 -1.60 -78.05
N LEU A 8 -23.78 -1.51 -76.90
CA LEU A 8 -24.48 -1.36 -75.60
C LEU A 8 -23.51 -0.74 -74.57
N SER A 9 -23.84 0.45 -74.26
CA SER A 9 -23.91 1.27 -73.04
C SER A 9 -23.00 0.89 -71.82
N THR A 10 -22.15 1.82 -71.58
CA THR A 10 -21.45 2.13 -70.31
C THR A 10 -22.41 2.26 -69.14
N PHE A 11 -22.18 1.46 -68.08
CA PHE A 11 -22.65 1.79 -66.74
C PHE A 11 -21.41 1.88 -65.83
N PHE A 12 -21.02 3.09 -65.54
CA PHE A 12 -20.11 3.42 -64.44
C PHE A 12 -20.89 3.30 -63.15
N ALA A 13 -20.67 2.24 -62.40
CA ALA A 13 -21.10 2.15 -61.00
C ALA A 13 -19.92 2.58 -60.13
N GLY A 14 -19.98 3.81 -59.64
CA GLY A 14 -19.08 4.35 -58.66
C GLY A 14 -19.23 3.60 -57.35
N MET A 15 -18.22 2.80 -57.00
CA MET A 15 -18.10 2.15 -55.71
C MET A 15 -17.34 3.10 -54.79
N THR A 16 -18.10 3.97 -54.09
CA THR A 16 -17.56 4.80 -52.99
C THR A 16 -17.20 3.88 -51.82
N ALA A 17 -15.94 3.56 -51.68
CA ALA A 17 -15.41 2.87 -50.51
C ALA A 17 -15.46 3.84 -49.30
N VAL A 18 -16.48 3.67 -48.46
CA VAL A 18 -16.56 4.32 -47.17
C VAL A 18 -15.55 3.63 -46.23
N PHE A 19 -14.39 4.22 -46.08
CA PHE A 19 -13.46 3.86 -45.04
C PHE A 19 -14.06 4.24 -43.67
N PHE A 20 -14.74 3.29 -43.01
CA PHE A 20 -15.00 3.38 -41.59
C PHE A 20 -13.67 3.28 -40.86
N SER A 21 -13.08 4.43 -40.58
CA SER A 21 -11.99 4.51 -39.57
C SER A 21 -12.59 4.14 -38.23
N PHE A 22 -12.49 2.89 -37.85
CA PHE A 22 -12.64 2.48 -36.47
C PHE A 22 -11.48 3.12 -35.70
N ALA A 23 -11.65 4.35 -35.21
CA ALA A 23 -10.87 4.88 -34.14
C ALA A 23 -11.24 4.02 -32.92
N ALA A 24 -10.44 2.97 -32.67
CA ALA A 24 -10.44 2.29 -31.39
C ALA A 24 -10.04 3.36 -30.37
N SER A 25 -11.04 4.01 -29.78
CA SER A 25 -10.88 4.81 -28.59
C SER A 25 -10.35 3.85 -27.54
N LEU A 26 -9.03 3.86 -27.34
CA LEU A 26 -8.42 3.30 -26.16
C LEU A 26 -9.05 4.08 -25.02
N ALA A 27 -10.12 3.54 -24.47
CA ALA A 27 -10.70 4.05 -23.23
C ALA A 27 -9.57 3.93 -22.21
N GLN A 28 -8.87 5.04 -22.00
CA GLN A 28 -7.88 5.17 -20.96
C GLN A 28 -8.66 5.00 -19.68
N GLU A 29 -8.53 3.83 -19.03
CA GLU A 29 -9.16 3.59 -17.73
C GLU A 29 -8.88 4.80 -16.85
N ALA A 30 -9.93 5.49 -16.46
CA ALA A 30 -9.80 6.66 -15.59
C ALA A 30 -9.10 6.20 -14.32
N SER A 31 -7.90 6.75 -14.07
CA SER A 31 -7.17 6.42 -12.85
C SER A 31 -8.06 6.72 -11.65
N PRO A 32 -8.23 5.79 -10.72
CA PRO A 32 -9.05 6.01 -9.54
C PRO A 32 -8.49 7.17 -8.71
N ASP A 33 -9.32 7.76 -7.88
CA ASP A 33 -8.87 8.78 -6.92
C ASP A 33 -7.95 8.18 -5.86
N ALA A 34 -6.76 8.75 -5.67
CA ALA A 34 -5.76 8.25 -4.72
C ALA A 34 -6.27 8.23 -3.28
N GLY A 35 -7.05 9.24 -2.87
CA GLY A 35 -7.65 9.32 -1.55
C GLY A 35 -8.67 8.22 -1.31
N GLN A 36 -9.45 7.86 -2.34
CA GLN A 36 -10.38 6.74 -2.27
C GLN A 36 -9.65 5.39 -2.16
N LEU A 37 -8.57 5.20 -2.91
CA LEU A 37 -7.74 4.00 -2.75
C LEU A 37 -7.21 3.86 -1.33
N LEU A 38 -6.63 4.92 -0.77
CA LEU A 38 -6.14 4.92 0.61
C LEU A 38 -7.27 4.70 1.62
N LYS A 39 -8.45 5.25 1.38
CA LYS A 39 -9.63 5.00 2.23
C LYS A 39 -9.98 3.51 2.26
N ARG A 40 -9.97 2.82 1.10
CA ARG A 40 -10.23 1.37 1.03
C ARG A 40 -9.17 0.58 1.80
N VAL A 41 -7.89 0.93 1.66
CA VAL A 41 -6.80 0.29 2.44
C VAL A 41 -7.03 0.45 3.93
N ARG A 42 -7.37 1.65 4.41
CA ARG A 42 -7.69 1.89 5.83
C ARG A 42 -8.88 1.08 6.31
N GLN A 43 -9.95 1.03 5.52
CA GLN A 43 -11.14 0.24 5.83
C GLN A 43 -10.83 -1.26 5.90
N GLY A 44 -10.04 -1.79 4.97
CA GLY A 44 -9.62 -3.18 5.01
C GLY A 44 -8.84 -3.54 6.27
N ALA A 45 -8.05 -2.61 6.81
CA ALA A 45 -7.32 -2.81 8.05
C ALA A 45 -8.24 -2.80 9.30
N THR A 46 -9.35 -2.05 9.28
CA THR A 46 -10.28 -1.91 10.40
C THR A 46 -11.43 -2.92 10.37
N LEU A 47 -11.77 -3.48 9.20
CA LEU A 47 -12.86 -4.47 9.05
C LEU A 47 -12.53 -5.85 9.65
N GLN A 48 -11.32 -6.06 10.13
CA GLN A 48 -10.92 -7.32 10.78
C GLN A 48 -11.28 -7.30 12.27
N GLU A 49 -12.57 -7.30 12.58
CA GLU A 49 -13.05 -7.26 13.95
C GLU A 49 -12.74 -8.54 14.73
N ASN A 50 -12.44 -8.37 16.03
CA ASN A 50 -12.31 -9.45 17.02
C ASN A 50 -11.32 -10.56 16.66
N LYS A 51 -10.12 -10.19 16.19
CA LYS A 51 -9.05 -11.15 15.87
C LYS A 51 -7.87 -11.01 16.81
N ASP A 52 -7.35 -12.15 17.22
CA ASP A 52 -6.08 -12.26 17.96
C ASP A 52 -5.06 -12.97 17.10
N ILE A 53 -3.94 -12.33 16.88
CA ILE A 53 -2.87 -12.81 16.02
C ILE A 53 -1.58 -12.88 16.83
N LYS A 54 -0.91 -14.02 16.75
CA LYS A 54 0.41 -14.22 17.37
C LYS A 54 1.46 -14.35 16.28
N GLY A 55 2.62 -13.76 16.53
CA GLY A 55 3.72 -13.78 15.58
C GLY A 55 5.07 -13.53 16.22
N GLN A 56 6.04 -13.29 15.38
CA GLN A 56 7.41 -12.97 15.80
C GLN A 56 7.98 -11.88 14.88
N ILE A 57 8.61 -10.87 15.48
CA ILE A 57 9.51 -9.98 14.76
C ILE A 57 10.89 -10.64 14.80
N ARG A 58 11.55 -10.75 13.64
CA ARG A 58 12.88 -11.35 13.52
C ARG A 58 13.85 -10.35 12.92
N LYS A 59 14.99 -10.17 13.60
CA LYS A 59 16.13 -9.40 13.10
C LYS A 59 17.39 -10.18 13.36
N ARG A 60 18.05 -10.70 12.33
CA ARG A 60 19.21 -11.60 12.44
C ARG A 60 18.89 -12.79 13.39
N SER A 61 19.61 -12.96 14.47
CA SER A 61 19.38 -14.02 15.47
C SER A 61 18.29 -13.68 16.50
N VAL A 62 17.88 -12.42 16.59
CA VAL A 62 16.91 -11.96 17.58
C VAL A 62 15.50 -12.30 17.13
N LYS A 63 14.71 -12.93 18.01
CA LYS A 63 13.30 -13.26 17.82
C LYS A 63 12.50 -12.64 18.94
N ILE A 64 11.55 -11.77 18.58
CA ILE A 64 10.70 -11.05 19.52
C ILE A 64 9.29 -11.54 19.35
N PRO A 65 8.75 -12.36 20.28
CA PRO A 65 7.35 -12.76 20.24
C PRO A 65 6.45 -11.53 20.37
N PHE A 66 5.39 -11.49 19.56
CA PHE A 66 4.34 -10.48 19.69
C PHE A 66 2.96 -11.10 19.59
N SER A 67 2.00 -10.42 20.18
CA SER A 67 0.58 -10.64 19.91
C SER A 67 -0.08 -9.33 19.50
N MET A 68 -1.08 -9.44 18.66
CA MET A 68 -1.86 -8.32 18.15
C MET A 68 -3.34 -8.67 18.31
N SER A 69 -4.09 -7.78 18.97
CA SER A 69 -5.53 -7.91 19.14
C SER A 69 -6.23 -6.79 18.38
N LEU A 70 -7.09 -7.16 17.42
CA LEU A 70 -7.91 -6.24 16.64
C LEU A 70 -9.30 -6.17 17.25
N ARG A 71 -9.74 -4.98 17.65
CA ARG A 71 -11.03 -4.73 18.28
C ARG A 71 -11.61 -3.42 17.76
N GLY A 72 -12.46 -3.50 16.74
CA GLY A 72 -13.05 -2.32 16.10
C GLY A 72 -11.98 -1.32 15.65
N ASN A 73 -11.97 -0.13 16.24
CA ASN A 73 -11.00 0.93 15.90
C ASN A 73 -9.68 0.87 16.72
N LEU A 74 -9.41 -0.25 17.39
CA LEU A 74 -8.23 -0.41 18.23
C LEU A 74 -7.42 -1.63 17.79
N ILE A 75 -6.11 -1.45 17.61
CA ILE A 75 -5.16 -2.54 17.48
C ILE A 75 -4.21 -2.46 18.68
N ALA A 76 -4.26 -3.47 19.54
CA ALA A 76 -3.36 -3.57 20.66
C ALA A 76 -2.19 -4.48 20.29
N PHE A 77 -0.96 -3.97 20.41
CA PHE A 77 0.28 -4.73 20.24
C PHE A 77 0.90 -5.02 21.59
N GLN A 78 1.26 -6.28 21.80
CA GLN A 78 2.05 -6.70 22.94
C GLN A 78 3.28 -7.44 22.43
N TYR A 79 4.44 -7.14 22.97
CA TYR A 79 5.68 -7.84 22.64
C TYR A 79 6.52 -8.06 23.88
N GLN A 80 7.34 -9.10 23.85
CA GLN A 80 8.21 -9.48 24.96
C GLN A 80 9.64 -9.04 24.66
N LEU A 81 10.23 -8.27 25.56
CA LEU A 81 11.63 -7.88 25.51
C LEU A 81 12.25 -8.14 26.89
N ASN A 82 13.35 -8.90 26.95
CA ASN A 82 14.03 -9.27 28.21
C ASN A 82 13.06 -9.84 29.26
N ASN A 83 12.17 -10.72 28.86
CA ASN A 83 11.12 -11.32 29.68
C ASN A 83 10.07 -10.34 30.24
N VAL A 84 10.10 -9.07 29.83
CA VAL A 84 9.10 -8.06 30.19
C VAL A 84 8.13 -7.84 29.04
N TRP A 85 6.83 -7.90 29.34
CA TRP A 85 5.79 -7.57 28.38
C TRP A 85 5.65 -6.06 28.25
N ASN A 86 5.71 -5.60 27.01
CA ASN A 86 5.49 -4.21 26.62
C ASN A 86 4.21 -4.14 25.80
N ARG A 87 3.47 -3.05 25.90
CA ARG A 87 2.24 -2.83 25.17
C ARG A 87 2.18 -1.43 24.60
N PHE A 88 1.67 -1.34 23.38
CA PHE A 88 1.15 -0.10 22.80
C PHE A 88 -0.11 -0.39 21.99
N ASP A 89 -0.97 0.59 21.90
CA ASP A 89 -2.22 0.49 21.19
C ASP A 89 -2.26 1.53 20.06
N LEU A 90 -2.77 1.13 18.90
CA LEU A 90 -3.11 2.03 17.79
C LEU A 90 -4.60 2.28 17.83
N LYS A 91 -5.02 3.48 18.13
CA LYS A 91 -6.41 3.90 18.14
C LYS A 91 -6.71 4.69 16.87
N PHE A 92 -7.54 4.13 15.99
CA PHE A 92 -7.94 4.78 14.76
C PHE A 92 -9.05 5.79 15.01
N LYS A 93 -8.96 6.93 14.35
CA LYS A 93 -9.93 8.03 14.38
C LYS A 93 -10.31 8.39 12.93
N ASP A 94 -11.38 9.13 12.72
CA ASP A 94 -11.84 9.51 11.38
C ASP A 94 -10.76 10.21 10.53
N ARG A 95 -9.93 11.05 11.16
CA ARG A 95 -8.90 11.86 10.49
C ARG A 95 -7.49 11.55 10.98
N GLY A 96 -7.20 10.31 11.32
CA GLY A 96 -5.86 9.92 11.76
C GLY A 96 -5.89 8.82 12.78
N GLN A 97 -4.81 8.77 13.56
CA GLN A 97 -4.65 7.76 14.59
C GLN A 97 -3.81 8.29 15.73
N GLU A 98 -3.93 7.63 16.84
CA GLU A 98 -3.22 7.93 18.08
C GLU A 98 -2.51 6.67 18.54
N ILE A 99 -1.28 6.80 18.98
CA ILE A 99 -0.53 5.71 19.60
C ILE A 99 -0.58 5.92 21.10
N LEU A 100 -1.03 4.90 21.82
CA LEU A 100 -1.03 4.88 23.28
C LEU A 100 0.07 3.91 23.72
N SER A 101 1.01 4.38 24.52
CA SER A 101 1.99 3.52 25.20
C SER A 101 1.49 3.16 26.61
N TRP A 102 1.80 1.96 27.05
CA TRP A 102 1.44 1.48 28.37
C TRP A 102 2.68 1.40 29.26
N LYS A 103 2.60 2.04 30.42
CA LYS A 103 3.63 1.96 31.47
C LYS A 103 2.95 1.81 32.81
N ASP A 104 3.37 0.83 33.60
CA ASP A 104 2.84 0.55 34.94
C ASP A 104 1.29 0.45 34.98
N GLY A 105 0.72 -0.23 33.97
CA GLY A 105 -0.73 -0.42 33.83
C GLY A 105 -1.51 0.82 33.40
N LYS A 106 -0.86 1.94 33.10
CA LYS A 106 -1.50 3.17 32.65
C LYS A 106 -1.18 3.46 31.18
N ALA A 107 -2.22 3.80 30.42
CA ALA A 107 -2.06 4.25 29.02
C ALA A 107 -1.78 5.75 29.00
N GLY A 108 -0.82 6.16 28.18
CA GLY A 108 -0.52 7.54 27.86
C GLY A 108 -0.31 7.73 26.35
N VAL A 109 -0.66 8.91 25.83
CA VAL A 109 -0.42 9.21 24.41
C VAL A 109 1.08 9.26 24.16
N LEU A 110 1.55 8.48 23.19
CA LEU A 110 2.95 8.50 22.78
C LEU A 110 3.26 9.83 22.08
N PRO A 111 4.24 10.60 22.54
CA PRO A 111 4.64 11.83 21.88
C PRO A 111 5.11 11.56 20.44
N VAL A 112 4.76 12.42 19.49
CA VAL A 112 5.12 12.27 18.07
C VAL A 112 6.64 12.19 17.87
N ALA A 113 7.45 12.84 18.72
CA ALA A 113 8.89 12.74 18.70
C ALA A 113 9.41 11.31 18.95
N GLN A 114 8.61 10.46 19.57
CA GLN A 114 8.97 9.05 19.83
C GLN A 114 8.51 8.10 18.73
N TYR A 115 7.80 8.58 17.71
CA TYR A 115 7.30 7.73 16.62
C TYR A 115 8.41 7.06 15.82
N THR A 116 9.59 7.68 15.76
CA THR A 116 10.76 7.15 15.05
C THR A 116 11.62 6.21 15.89
N VAL A 117 11.23 5.97 17.14
CA VAL A 117 11.97 5.05 18.02
C VAL A 117 11.75 3.60 17.56
N PRO A 118 12.85 2.82 17.39
CA PRO A 118 12.76 1.41 17.05
C PRO A 118 12.10 0.58 18.15
N ILE A 119 11.17 -0.29 17.77
CA ILE A 119 10.50 -1.20 18.70
C ILE A 119 11.42 -2.36 19.02
N ALA A 120 11.71 -2.55 20.30
CA ALA A 120 12.52 -3.65 20.82
C ALA A 120 13.88 -3.81 20.10
N GLY A 121 14.51 -2.70 19.67
CA GLY A 121 15.81 -2.72 18.97
C GLY A 121 15.75 -3.30 17.54
N THR A 122 14.55 -3.46 16.98
CA THR A 122 14.37 -3.86 15.57
C THR A 122 14.53 -2.66 14.64
N ASP A 123 14.34 -2.88 13.33
CA ASP A 123 14.30 -1.77 12.35
C ASP A 123 12.91 -1.18 12.19
N VAL A 124 11.91 -1.74 12.87
CA VAL A 124 10.52 -1.30 12.82
C VAL A 124 10.26 -0.27 13.92
N THR A 125 9.68 0.85 13.57
CA THR A 125 9.35 1.95 14.49
C THR A 125 7.85 2.02 14.75
N TYR A 126 7.45 2.84 15.73
CA TYR A 126 6.01 3.12 15.94
C TYR A 126 5.38 3.82 14.72
N GLU A 127 6.13 4.67 14.01
CA GLU A 127 5.66 5.29 12.77
C GLU A 127 5.33 4.24 11.71
N ASP A 128 6.18 3.23 11.56
CA ASP A 128 5.99 2.15 10.60
C ASP A 128 4.72 1.35 10.89
N LEU A 129 4.55 0.89 12.12
CA LEU A 129 3.38 0.08 12.50
C LEU A 129 2.09 0.88 12.52
N SER A 130 2.18 2.16 12.81
CA SER A 130 1.00 3.02 12.80
C SER A 130 0.47 3.27 11.40
N MET A 131 1.30 3.15 10.36
CA MET A 131 0.94 3.46 8.98
C MET A 131 0.27 4.85 8.85
N ARG A 132 0.70 5.82 9.69
CA ARG A 132 0.10 7.17 9.72
C ARG A 132 0.12 7.88 8.37
N TYR A 133 1.05 7.52 7.50
CA TYR A 133 1.16 8.03 6.14
C TYR A 133 -0.10 7.77 5.29
N LEU A 134 -0.89 6.77 5.61
CA LEU A 134 -2.16 6.51 4.93
C LEU A 134 -3.21 7.62 5.16
N TYR A 135 -2.98 8.50 6.14
CA TYR A 135 -3.84 9.65 6.47
C TYR A 135 -3.26 10.99 6.00
N TRP A 136 -2.03 10.99 5.44
CA TRP A 136 -1.44 12.23 4.95
C TRP A 136 -2.21 12.75 3.74
N PRO A 137 -2.37 14.08 3.62
CA PRO A 137 -3.09 14.70 2.51
C PRO A 137 -2.25 14.67 1.22
N GLN A 138 -2.87 15.11 0.11
CA GLN A 138 -2.23 15.31 -1.18
C GLN A 138 -1.63 14.03 -1.80
N ALA A 139 -2.21 12.89 -1.49
CA ALA A 139 -1.85 11.65 -2.15
C ALA A 139 -2.16 11.74 -3.66
N LYS A 140 -1.28 11.19 -4.49
CA LYS A 140 -1.45 11.14 -5.93
C LYS A 140 -1.02 9.77 -6.48
N ILE A 141 -1.70 9.33 -7.54
CA ILE A 141 -1.25 8.16 -8.31
C ILE A 141 -0.08 8.60 -9.16
N VAL A 142 1.01 7.83 -9.11
CA VAL A 142 2.15 7.98 -10.00
C VAL A 142 2.19 6.81 -10.97
N ARG A 143 2.49 7.11 -12.24
CA ARG A 143 2.69 6.09 -13.27
C ARG A 143 4.17 5.71 -13.29
N ASP A 144 4.43 4.44 -13.08
CA ASP A 144 5.74 3.84 -13.23
C ASP A 144 5.50 2.41 -13.71
N ASP A 145 5.37 2.25 -15.01
CA ASP A 145 4.97 0.96 -15.61
C ASP A 145 6.00 -0.14 -15.31
N ALA A 146 7.28 0.22 -15.18
CA ALA A 146 8.34 -0.72 -14.84
C ALA A 146 8.25 -1.22 -13.39
N ALA A 147 7.72 -0.40 -12.48
CA ALA A 147 7.61 -0.70 -11.05
C ALA A 147 6.18 -1.03 -10.60
N SER A 148 5.20 -1.04 -11.52
CA SER A 148 3.78 -1.23 -11.17
C SER A 148 3.42 -2.66 -10.75
N THR A 149 4.29 -3.63 -10.96
CA THR A 149 4.03 -5.03 -10.62
C THR A 149 4.79 -5.46 -9.38
N VAL A 150 4.08 -5.96 -8.37
CA VAL A 150 4.65 -6.53 -7.15
C VAL A 150 4.22 -8.00 -7.04
N LYS A 151 5.19 -8.92 -7.07
CA LYS A 151 4.94 -10.38 -6.99
C LYS A 151 3.90 -10.88 -8.01
N GLY A 152 3.94 -10.35 -9.23
CA GLY A 152 3.03 -10.71 -10.31
C GLY A 152 1.63 -10.08 -10.20
N ARG A 153 1.46 -9.08 -9.33
CA ARG A 153 0.20 -8.36 -9.17
C ARG A 153 0.33 -6.95 -9.68
N ASP A 154 -0.58 -6.55 -10.55
CA ASP A 154 -0.67 -5.18 -11.03
C ASP A 154 -1.18 -4.27 -9.92
N CYS A 155 -0.43 -3.20 -9.66
CA CYS A 155 -0.71 -2.27 -8.59
C CYS A 155 -0.86 -0.83 -9.09
N TRP A 156 -1.72 -0.09 -8.41
CA TRP A 156 -1.65 1.36 -8.40
C TRP A 156 -0.52 1.79 -7.47
N ILE A 157 0.33 2.71 -7.91
CA ILE A 157 1.36 3.30 -7.06
C ILE A 157 0.85 4.64 -6.57
N VAL A 158 0.64 4.75 -5.27
CA VAL A 158 0.17 5.99 -4.63
C VAL A 158 1.34 6.63 -3.90
N GLN A 159 1.72 7.84 -4.30
CA GLN A 159 2.72 8.65 -3.62
C GLN A 159 2.04 9.62 -2.66
N ILE A 160 2.53 9.66 -1.42
CA ILE A 160 1.90 10.41 -0.31
C ILE A 160 2.98 11.27 0.34
N PRO A 161 2.95 12.60 0.15
CA PRO A 161 3.92 13.51 0.76
C PRO A 161 3.66 13.65 2.26
N ASN A 162 4.72 13.78 3.05
CA ASN A 162 4.59 14.13 4.46
C ASN A 162 4.20 15.60 4.59
N PRO A 163 3.05 15.92 5.20
CA PRO A 163 2.60 17.30 5.34
C PRO A 163 3.48 18.12 6.30
N ASN A 164 4.30 17.45 7.12
CA ASN A 164 5.22 18.08 8.04
C ASN A 164 6.61 17.42 7.92
N SER A 165 7.44 17.98 7.05
CA SER A 165 8.77 17.48 6.74
C SER A 165 9.73 17.42 7.95
N GLY A 166 9.43 18.14 9.03
CA GLY A 166 10.19 18.12 10.29
C GLY A 166 9.86 16.95 11.20
N VAL A 167 8.76 16.22 10.93
CA VAL A 167 8.24 15.16 11.81
C VAL A 167 8.31 13.79 11.14
N GLY A 168 8.79 12.80 11.89
CA GLY A 168 8.91 11.43 11.41
C GLY A 168 10.20 11.19 10.60
N GLN A 169 10.32 10.00 10.05
CA GLN A 169 11.51 9.58 9.32
C GLN A 169 11.37 9.75 7.80
N TYR A 170 10.16 9.88 7.27
CA TYR A 170 9.89 9.94 5.84
C TYR A 170 9.53 11.33 5.35
N ALA A 171 10.10 11.74 4.21
CA ALA A 171 9.67 12.91 3.48
C ALA A 171 8.40 12.62 2.67
N TRP A 172 8.29 11.42 2.16
CA TRP A 172 7.12 10.90 1.46
C TRP A 172 7.15 9.37 1.43
N VAL A 173 6.01 8.77 1.11
CA VAL A 173 5.86 7.31 1.05
C VAL A 173 5.24 6.94 -0.29
N ARG A 174 5.65 5.81 -0.88
CA ARG A 174 4.94 5.14 -1.98
C ARG A 174 4.28 3.89 -1.48
N VAL A 175 3.04 3.68 -1.91
CA VAL A 175 2.22 2.51 -1.54
C VAL A 175 1.76 1.82 -2.82
N TRP A 176 2.00 0.52 -2.92
CA TRP A 176 1.52 -0.34 -4.02
C TRP A 176 0.22 -1.00 -3.59
N ILE A 177 -0.85 -0.69 -4.30
CA ILE A 177 -2.21 -1.17 -4.02
C ILE A 177 -2.66 -2.02 -5.20
N ASP A 178 -2.93 -3.29 -4.96
CA ASP A 178 -3.41 -4.25 -5.93
C ASP A 178 -4.67 -3.73 -6.65
N LYS A 179 -4.66 -3.74 -7.97
CA LYS A 179 -5.77 -3.23 -8.79
C LYS A 179 -7.01 -4.11 -8.67
N GLU A 180 -6.84 -5.41 -8.48
CA GLU A 180 -7.92 -6.38 -8.44
C GLU A 180 -8.68 -6.35 -7.10
N ASN A 181 -7.96 -6.37 -5.97
CA ASN A 181 -8.56 -6.56 -4.66
C ASN A 181 -8.34 -5.40 -3.67
N GLY A 182 -7.54 -4.38 -4.04
CA GLY A 182 -7.28 -3.22 -3.21
C GLY A 182 -6.35 -3.48 -2.02
N ALA A 183 -5.69 -4.64 -1.95
CA ALA A 183 -4.74 -4.94 -0.89
C ALA A 183 -3.43 -4.19 -1.09
N MET A 184 -2.83 -3.74 0.01
CA MET A 184 -1.52 -3.12 0.02
C MET A 184 -0.44 -4.20 0.01
N TRP A 185 0.46 -4.18 -0.99
CA TRP A 185 1.52 -5.19 -1.14
C TRP A 185 2.91 -4.69 -0.78
N GLN A 186 3.17 -3.42 -1.02
CA GLN A 186 4.48 -2.82 -0.74
C GLN A 186 4.31 -1.39 -0.26
N VAL A 187 5.23 -0.97 0.60
CA VAL A 187 5.38 0.42 1.05
C VAL A 187 6.85 0.78 1.04
N ASP A 188 7.19 1.86 0.36
CA ASP A 188 8.52 2.45 0.35
C ASP A 188 8.50 3.78 1.09
N GLY A 189 9.26 3.87 2.16
CA GLY A 189 9.50 5.11 2.88
C GLY A 189 10.75 5.81 2.36
N ILE A 190 10.60 7.03 1.88
CA ILE A 190 11.67 7.84 1.32
C ILE A 190 12.08 8.93 2.30
N ASP A 191 13.36 9.03 2.55
CA ASP A 191 13.91 10.00 3.49
C ASP A 191 13.98 11.42 2.90
N ARG A 192 14.50 12.38 3.68
CA ARG A 192 14.63 13.79 3.26
C ARG A 192 15.71 14.03 2.20
N ARG A 193 16.57 13.04 1.93
CA ARG A 193 17.57 13.08 0.85
C ARG A 193 17.00 12.53 -0.46
N GLY A 194 15.75 12.04 -0.43
CA GLY A 194 15.10 11.40 -1.57
C GLY A 194 15.48 9.95 -1.76
N GLU A 195 16.09 9.33 -0.75
CA GLU A 195 16.59 7.97 -0.81
C GLU A 195 15.63 6.98 -0.13
N LEU A 196 15.61 5.75 -0.62
CA LEU A 196 14.84 4.68 0.00
C LEU A 196 15.41 4.39 1.39
N ALA A 197 14.68 4.78 2.43
CA ALA A 197 15.06 4.51 3.81
C ALA A 197 14.64 3.10 4.24
N LYS A 198 13.40 2.72 3.91
CA LYS A 198 12.83 1.40 4.23
C LYS A 198 11.87 0.95 3.16
N ARG A 199 11.80 -0.36 2.97
CA ARG A 199 10.79 -1.05 2.17
C ARG A 199 10.11 -2.12 2.99
N PHE A 200 8.80 -2.07 3.02
CA PHE A 200 7.94 -3.11 3.58
C PHE A 200 7.28 -3.85 2.43
N MET A 201 7.32 -5.17 2.45
CA MET A 201 6.74 -5.99 1.39
C MET A 201 6.03 -7.20 1.98
N ILE A 202 4.79 -7.44 1.57
CA ILE A 202 4.07 -8.67 1.89
C ILE A 202 4.78 -9.83 1.19
N ASP A 203 5.35 -10.73 1.98
CA ASP A 203 6.05 -11.90 1.44
C ASP A 203 5.13 -13.10 1.24
N SER A 204 4.21 -13.31 2.16
CA SER A 204 3.19 -14.36 2.04
C SER A 204 1.92 -14.00 2.78
N VAL A 205 0.81 -14.55 2.30
CA VAL A 205 -0.52 -14.41 2.91
C VAL A 205 -1.04 -15.77 3.39
N MET A 206 -2.03 -15.75 4.27
CA MET A 206 -2.73 -16.95 4.74
C MET A 206 -4.23 -16.68 4.78
N LYS A 207 -5.02 -17.73 4.58
CA LYS A 207 -6.46 -17.68 4.77
C LYS A 207 -6.77 -18.01 6.24
N LEU A 208 -7.56 -17.17 6.87
CA LEU A 208 -8.03 -17.40 8.24
C LEU A 208 -9.24 -18.32 8.25
N LYS A 209 -9.64 -18.80 9.45
CA LYS A 209 -10.76 -19.74 9.62
C LYS A 209 -12.10 -19.16 9.15
N ASP A 210 -12.28 -17.86 9.21
CA ASP A 210 -13.47 -17.14 8.74
C ASP A 210 -13.46 -16.87 7.22
N GLY A 211 -12.46 -17.39 6.51
CA GLY A 211 -12.30 -17.23 5.07
C GLY A 211 -11.59 -15.95 4.64
N SER A 212 -11.35 -15.00 5.54
CA SER A 212 -10.62 -13.77 5.25
C SER A 212 -9.12 -14.03 5.02
N TRP A 213 -8.48 -13.14 4.25
CA TRP A 213 -7.05 -13.20 4.00
C TRP A 213 -6.29 -12.27 4.95
N PHE A 214 -5.15 -12.76 5.44
CA PHE A 214 -4.24 -11.98 6.27
C PHE A 214 -2.80 -12.19 5.82
N PHE A 215 -1.92 -11.23 6.07
CA PHE A 215 -0.50 -11.41 5.78
C PHE A 215 0.11 -12.40 6.80
N LYS A 216 0.81 -13.41 6.28
CA LYS A 216 1.53 -14.40 7.08
C LYS A 216 2.95 -13.94 7.39
N ARG A 217 3.57 -13.30 6.41
CA ARG A 217 4.94 -12.79 6.52
C ARG A 217 5.10 -11.48 5.76
N MET A 218 5.74 -10.53 6.42
CA MET A 218 6.18 -9.28 5.85
C MET A 218 7.71 -9.19 5.96
N LYS A 219 8.37 -8.74 4.91
CA LYS A 219 9.79 -8.39 4.92
C LYS A 219 9.92 -6.89 5.11
N VAL A 220 10.96 -6.52 5.86
CA VAL A 220 11.38 -5.13 6.02
C VAL A 220 12.83 -5.05 5.57
N GLU A 221 13.08 -4.26 4.55
CA GLU A 221 14.41 -3.94 4.05
C GLU A 221 14.74 -2.52 4.50
N VAL A 222 15.91 -2.34 5.08
CA VAL A 222 16.38 -1.04 5.57
C VAL A 222 17.67 -0.74 4.83
N ARG A 223 17.79 0.49 4.35
CA ARG A 223 19.04 0.94 3.75
C ARG A 223 20.15 0.91 4.81
N ASP A 224 21.25 0.29 4.45
CA ASP A 224 22.49 0.38 5.21
C ASP A 224 23.24 1.66 4.79
N PRO A 225 23.39 2.64 5.68
CA PRO A 225 24.11 3.88 5.35
C PRO A 225 25.59 3.66 5.02
N SER A 226 26.15 2.52 5.45
CA SER A 226 27.56 2.16 5.19
C SER A 226 27.76 1.45 3.84
N ASN A 227 26.67 1.07 3.17
CA ASN A 227 26.70 0.43 1.86
C ASN A 227 25.70 1.14 0.95
N PRO A 228 26.09 2.29 0.32
CA PRO A 228 25.24 3.13 -0.52
C PRO A 228 24.80 2.45 -1.82
#